data_1916bd55198d57857cdef6953b3b3430
#
_entry.id   1916bd55198d57857cdef6953b3b3430
#
_cell.length_a   1.000
_cell.length_b   1.000
_cell.length_c   1.000
_cell.angle_alpha   90.00
_cell.angle_beta   90.00
_cell.angle_gamma   90.00
#
_symmetry.space_group_name_H-M   'P 1'
#
loop_
_entity.id
_entity.type
_entity.pdbx_description
1 polymer ?
#
loop_
_entity_poly.entity_id
_entity_poly.type
_entity_poly.pdbx_seq_one_letter_code
_entity_poly.pdbx_strand_id
1 'polypeptide(L)'
;AVCDVVPPPVAAPLTWHSFDGGLIEIGHTGEGFAFDNEGPRHRTYLHPYALASRLVTQAEFAAFVEGGGYQNPMLWLAEGWDWRAAQGLNHPLYWHRVEGAWHHFTLAGLQPLQGSQPVVHLSYYEADAYARWAGSRLPTEAEWEHAAAQDTDPVVQLFGVAWQWTQSSYAPYPGFRVAEGAVGEYNGKFMVNQYVLRGSSCATPPGHERLTYRNFFPATARWQFTGIRLARDLG
;
A
#
# COMPACT_ATOMS: atom_id res chain seq x y z
N ALA A 1 7.68 4.48 21.76
CA ALA A 1 8.44 3.84 20.69
C ALA A 1 7.72 4.09 19.36
N VAL A 2 8.48 4.14 18.28
CA VAL A 2 7.94 4.30 16.93
C VAL A 2 7.14 3.04 16.63
N CYS A 3 5.88 3.16 16.28
CA CYS A 3 4.96 2.06 15.92
C CYS A 3 4.32 1.26 17.07
N ASP A 4 4.40 1.70 18.31
CA ASP A 4 3.71 1.04 19.44
C ASP A 4 2.24 1.47 19.52
N VAL A 5 1.48 1.20 18.50
CA VAL A 5 0.01 1.26 18.60
C VAL A 5 -0.44 -0.08 19.19
N VAL A 6 -0.96 -0.08 20.41
CA VAL A 6 -1.60 -1.26 20.98
C VAL A 6 -2.87 -1.52 20.14
N PRO A 7 -2.92 -2.58 19.33
CA PRO A 7 -4.07 -2.84 18.50
C PRO A 7 -5.26 -3.24 19.37
N PRO A 8 -6.48 -3.02 18.91
CA PRO A 8 -7.65 -3.60 19.55
C PRO A 8 -7.52 -5.13 19.52
N PRO A 9 -8.07 -5.85 20.50
CA PRO A 9 -7.96 -7.31 20.58
C PRO A 9 -8.58 -8.01 19.38
N VAL A 10 -9.56 -7.37 18.72
CA VAL A 10 -10.19 -7.84 17.49
C VAL A 10 -10.26 -6.67 16.51
N ALA A 11 -9.86 -6.91 15.26
CA ALA A 11 -10.03 -5.90 14.21
C ALA A 11 -11.52 -5.69 13.92
N ALA A 12 -11.91 -4.45 13.67
CA ALA A 12 -13.25 -4.17 13.15
C ALA A 12 -13.46 -4.94 11.83
N PRO A 13 -14.69 -5.41 11.56
CA PRO A 13 -15.01 -6.01 10.27
C PRO A 13 -14.58 -5.10 9.11
N LEU A 14 -14.02 -5.69 8.06
CA LEU A 14 -13.72 -4.96 6.84
C LEU A 14 -15.04 -4.67 6.12
N THR A 15 -15.32 -3.39 5.89
CA THR A 15 -16.46 -2.90 5.12
C THR A 15 -15.98 -2.18 3.86
N TRP A 16 -16.91 -1.85 2.99
CA TRP A 16 -16.61 -1.21 1.70
C TRP A 16 -17.28 0.15 1.61
N HIS A 17 -16.53 1.15 1.17
CA HIS A 17 -17.02 2.49 0.88
C HIS A 17 -17.03 2.70 -0.61
N SER A 18 -18.20 3.01 -1.15
CA SER A 18 -18.43 3.23 -2.57
C SER A 18 -18.19 4.69 -2.94
N PHE A 19 -17.58 4.88 -4.09
CA PHE A 19 -17.31 6.17 -4.71
C PHE A 19 -17.82 6.13 -6.15
N ASP A 20 -18.58 7.12 -6.55
CA ASP A 20 -19.21 7.17 -7.88
C ASP A 20 -18.20 7.36 -9.02
N GLY A 21 -16.99 7.81 -8.69
CA GLY A 21 -15.97 8.13 -9.68
C GLY A 21 -16.30 9.43 -10.46
N GLY A 22 -15.99 9.43 -11.76
CA GLY A 22 -16.15 10.59 -12.62
C GLY A 22 -14.86 11.33 -12.92
N LEU A 23 -14.95 12.54 -13.43
CA LEU A 23 -13.80 13.39 -13.73
C LEU A 23 -13.37 14.08 -12.43
N ILE A 24 -12.20 13.71 -11.92
CA ILE A 24 -11.63 14.24 -10.69
C ILE A 24 -10.30 14.96 -10.96
N GLU A 25 -9.81 15.70 -9.98
CA GLU A 25 -8.48 16.29 -9.99
C GLU A 25 -7.62 15.68 -8.89
N ILE A 26 -6.40 15.25 -9.24
CA ILE A 26 -5.38 14.75 -8.32
C ILE A 26 -4.08 15.53 -8.46
N GLY A 27 -3.25 15.45 -7.43
CA GLY A 27 -1.98 16.14 -7.35
C GLY A 27 -2.03 17.44 -6.55
N HIS A 28 -0.86 17.94 -6.21
CA HIS A 28 -0.68 19.09 -5.32
C HIS A 28 -1.25 20.39 -5.92
N THR A 29 -1.90 21.20 -5.09
CA THR A 29 -2.56 22.47 -5.49
C THR A 29 -1.60 23.62 -5.73
N GLY A 30 -0.33 23.49 -5.30
CA GLY A 30 0.69 24.53 -5.37
C GLY A 30 0.86 25.34 -4.08
N GLU A 31 0.06 25.09 -3.05
CA GLU A 31 0.21 25.72 -1.74
C GLU A 31 1.00 24.85 -0.77
N GLY A 32 1.99 25.42 -0.10
CA GLY A 32 2.84 24.71 0.84
C GLY A 32 3.93 23.85 0.19
N PHE A 33 4.56 22.99 0.99
CA PHE A 33 5.61 22.10 0.54
C PHE A 33 5.06 20.85 -0.16
N ALA A 34 5.61 20.53 -1.32
CA ALA A 34 5.43 19.26 -2.00
C ALA A 34 6.72 18.86 -2.74
N PHE A 35 6.89 17.59 -2.99
CA PHE A 35 7.91 17.13 -3.93
C PHE A 35 7.44 17.38 -5.37
N ASP A 36 8.40 17.49 -6.30
CA ASP A 36 8.11 17.73 -7.72
C ASP A 36 7.22 16.65 -8.35
N ASN A 37 7.34 15.41 -7.87
CA ASN A 37 6.54 14.27 -8.35
C ASN A 37 5.07 14.29 -7.90
N GLU A 38 4.71 15.17 -6.95
CA GLU A 38 3.32 15.34 -6.49
C GLU A 38 2.49 16.22 -7.44
N GLY A 39 3.12 16.81 -8.44
CA GLY A 39 2.51 17.69 -9.43
C GLY A 39 2.89 17.36 -10.88
N PRO A 40 2.31 18.13 -11.81
CA PRO A 40 1.26 19.12 -11.63
C PRO A 40 -0.11 18.49 -11.32
N ARG A 41 -0.99 19.26 -10.67
CA ARG A 41 -2.39 18.88 -10.49
C ARG A 41 -3.04 18.72 -11.87
N HIS A 42 -3.77 17.63 -12.07
CA HIS A 42 -4.35 17.29 -13.36
C HIS A 42 -5.65 16.52 -13.20
N ARG A 43 -6.41 16.48 -14.28
CA ARG A 43 -7.67 15.75 -14.35
C ARG A 43 -7.43 14.30 -14.73
N THR A 44 -8.16 13.41 -14.05
CA THR A 44 -8.23 11.98 -14.39
C THR A 44 -9.67 11.50 -14.25
N TYR A 45 -10.03 10.47 -15.00
CA TYR A 45 -11.34 9.84 -14.91
C TYR A 45 -11.24 8.57 -14.07
N LEU A 46 -12.14 8.44 -13.11
CA LEU A 46 -12.30 7.21 -12.32
C LEU A 46 -13.65 6.55 -12.68
N HIS A 47 -13.61 5.23 -12.85
CA HIS A 47 -14.83 4.43 -12.82
C HIS A 47 -15.36 4.33 -11.39
N PRO A 48 -16.65 4.01 -11.18
CA PRO A 48 -17.17 3.72 -9.86
C PRO A 48 -16.36 2.59 -9.20
N TYR A 49 -15.98 2.79 -7.94
CA TYR A 49 -15.16 1.84 -7.19
C TYR A 49 -15.54 1.81 -5.71
N ALA A 50 -15.11 0.78 -5.02
CA ALA A 50 -15.19 0.73 -3.57
C ALA A 50 -13.80 0.55 -2.96
N LEU A 51 -13.57 1.22 -1.84
CA LEU A 51 -12.35 1.11 -1.05
C LEU A 51 -12.64 0.44 0.29
N ALA A 52 -11.75 -0.44 0.72
CA ALA A 52 -11.86 -1.09 2.01
C ALA A 52 -11.71 -0.09 3.17
N SER A 53 -12.55 -0.23 4.20
CA SER A 53 -12.60 0.68 5.36
C SER A 53 -11.28 0.73 6.14
N ARG A 54 -10.49 -0.34 6.13
CA ARG A 54 -9.22 -0.49 6.85
C ARG A 54 -8.19 -1.27 6.06
N LEU A 55 -6.98 -1.32 6.58
CA LEU A 55 -5.91 -2.16 6.05
C LEU A 55 -6.18 -3.65 6.32
N VAL A 56 -5.58 -4.50 5.49
CA VAL A 56 -5.54 -5.96 5.69
C VAL A 56 -4.73 -6.28 6.95
N THR A 57 -5.25 -7.19 7.77
CA THR A 57 -4.64 -7.57 9.04
C THR A 57 -3.68 -8.73 8.91
N GLN A 58 -2.86 -8.94 9.95
CA GLN A 58 -1.95 -10.08 10.06
C GLN A 58 -2.71 -11.41 10.06
N ALA A 59 -3.87 -11.50 10.73
CA ALA A 59 -4.69 -12.71 10.73
C ALA A 59 -5.24 -13.04 9.33
N GLU A 60 -5.72 -12.03 8.62
CA GLU A 60 -6.24 -12.21 7.25
C GLU A 60 -5.11 -12.64 6.29
N PHE A 61 -3.93 -12.04 6.42
CA PHE A 61 -2.79 -12.42 5.59
C PHE A 61 -2.24 -13.83 5.97
N ALA A 62 -2.28 -14.21 7.26
CA ALA A 62 -1.94 -15.55 7.68
C ALA A 62 -2.87 -16.60 7.06
N ALA A 63 -4.17 -16.31 6.94
CA ALA A 63 -5.10 -17.18 6.24
C ALA A 63 -4.74 -17.37 4.75
N PHE A 64 -4.26 -16.33 4.07
CA PHE A 64 -3.73 -16.43 2.71
C PHE A 64 -2.50 -17.36 2.64
N VAL A 65 -1.55 -17.21 3.57
CA VAL A 65 -0.35 -18.05 3.65
C VAL A 65 -0.73 -19.51 3.89
N GLU A 66 -1.56 -19.78 4.89
CA GLU A 66 -2.03 -21.13 5.25
C GLU A 66 -2.90 -21.76 4.16
N GLY A 67 -3.67 -20.95 3.45
CA GLY A 67 -4.49 -21.37 2.30
C GLY A 67 -3.69 -21.64 1.03
N GLY A 68 -2.36 -21.66 1.08
CA GLY A 68 -1.50 -21.98 -0.06
C GLY A 68 -1.33 -20.82 -1.05
N GLY A 69 -1.53 -19.58 -0.63
CA GLY A 69 -1.43 -18.42 -1.50
C GLY A 69 -0.05 -18.26 -2.17
N TYR A 70 1.01 -18.63 -1.47
CA TYR A 70 2.38 -18.62 -2.03
C TYR A 70 2.65 -19.80 -2.99
N GLN A 71 1.81 -20.82 -3.03
CA GLN A 71 1.96 -22.00 -3.89
C GLN A 71 1.04 -21.98 -5.12
N ASN A 72 0.13 -21.02 -5.20
CA ASN A 72 -0.82 -20.91 -6.30
C ASN A 72 -0.36 -19.87 -7.35
N PRO A 73 0.20 -20.32 -8.51
CA PRO A 73 0.72 -19.40 -9.53
C PRO A 73 -0.37 -18.50 -10.14
N MET A 74 -1.65 -18.89 -10.09
CA MET A 74 -2.75 -18.12 -10.65
C MET A 74 -3.03 -16.81 -9.92
N LEU A 75 -2.50 -16.65 -8.72
CA LEU A 75 -2.65 -15.43 -7.93
C LEU A 75 -1.55 -14.40 -8.21
N TRP A 76 -0.43 -14.83 -8.77
CA TRP A 76 0.77 -14.00 -8.91
C TRP A 76 0.93 -13.42 -10.30
N LEU A 77 1.46 -12.22 -10.37
CA LEU A 77 2.03 -11.69 -11.60
C LEU A 77 3.26 -12.53 -11.98
N ALA A 78 3.52 -12.71 -13.28
CA ALA A 78 4.56 -13.61 -13.79
C ALA A 78 5.94 -13.34 -13.18
N GLU A 79 6.40 -12.08 -13.21
CA GLU A 79 7.68 -11.69 -12.62
C GLU A 79 7.71 -11.92 -11.10
N GLY A 80 6.58 -11.66 -10.40
CA GLY A 80 6.45 -11.93 -8.97
C GLY A 80 6.52 -13.40 -8.63
N TRP A 81 5.95 -14.26 -9.47
CA TRP A 81 6.02 -15.70 -9.32
C TRP A 81 7.45 -16.22 -9.46
N ASP A 82 8.16 -15.79 -10.50
CA ASP A 82 9.55 -16.17 -10.74
C ASP A 82 10.47 -15.67 -9.63
N TRP A 83 10.31 -14.42 -9.23
CA TRP A 83 11.06 -13.83 -8.12
C TRP A 83 10.81 -14.56 -6.80
N ARG A 84 9.55 -14.86 -6.47
CA ARG A 84 9.19 -15.63 -5.29
C ARG A 84 9.87 -17.01 -5.31
N ALA A 85 9.85 -17.70 -6.44
CA ALA A 85 10.47 -19.00 -6.60
C ALA A 85 12.00 -18.94 -6.43
N ALA A 86 12.63 -17.97 -7.09
CA ALA A 86 14.09 -17.77 -7.01
C ALA A 86 14.58 -17.43 -5.60
N GLN A 87 13.75 -16.73 -4.80
CA GLN A 87 14.08 -16.37 -3.42
C GLN A 87 13.56 -17.38 -2.38
N GLY A 88 12.83 -18.41 -2.79
CA GLY A 88 12.24 -19.40 -1.89
C GLY A 88 11.20 -18.84 -0.94
N LEU A 89 10.46 -17.79 -1.37
CA LEU A 89 9.52 -17.10 -0.50
C LEU A 89 8.23 -17.89 -0.30
N ASN A 90 7.78 -17.96 0.93
CA ASN A 90 6.55 -18.65 1.34
C ASN A 90 5.79 -17.94 2.48
N HIS A 91 6.26 -16.76 2.89
CA HIS A 91 5.65 -15.90 3.91
C HIS A 91 6.19 -14.46 3.82
N PRO A 92 5.56 -13.48 4.49
CA PRO A 92 6.07 -12.11 4.59
C PRO A 92 7.48 -12.01 5.16
N LEU A 93 8.19 -10.94 4.81
CA LEU A 93 9.47 -10.62 5.42
C LEU A 93 9.29 -10.48 6.95
N TYR A 94 10.26 -11.00 7.71
CA TYR A 94 10.28 -11.00 9.18
C TYR A 94 9.26 -11.93 9.87
N TRP A 95 8.47 -12.70 9.14
CA TRP A 95 7.64 -13.73 9.74
C TRP A 95 8.45 -15.02 9.97
N HIS A 96 8.20 -15.67 11.10
CA HIS A 96 8.88 -16.91 11.51
C HIS A 96 7.89 -17.89 12.14
N ARG A 97 8.11 -19.17 11.95
CA ARG A 97 7.39 -20.22 12.69
C ARG A 97 8.16 -20.57 13.97
N VAL A 98 7.48 -20.42 15.12
CA VAL A 98 8.01 -20.85 16.42
C VAL A 98 6.96 -21.75 17.05
N GLU A 99 7.32 -23.02 17.33
CA GLU A 99 6.41 -24.01 17.92
C GLU A 99 5.06 -24.13 17.20
N GLY A 100 5.08 -24.02 15.88
CA GLY A 100 3.87 -24.09 15.04
C GLY A 100 3.06 -22.81 14.92
N ALA A 101 3.35 -21.78 15.70
CA ALA A 101 2.67 -20.47 15.63
C ALA A 101 3.48 -19.44 14.83
N TRP A 102 2.78 -18.52 14.19
CA TRP A 102 3.43 -17.40 13.52
C TRP A 102 3.88 -16.32 14.50
N HIS A 103 5.12 -15.89 14.31
CA HIS A 103 5.75 -14.76 14.98
C HIS A 103 6.28 -13.79 13.92
N HIS A 104 6.50 -12.55 14.29
CA HIS A 104 7.19 -11.57 13.46
C HIS A 104 8.31 -10.89 14.23
N PHE A 105 9.41 -10.60 13.54
CA PHE A 105 10.50 -9.84 14.12
C PHE A 105 10.19 -8.34 14.01
N THR A 106 10.24 -7.65 15.13
CA THR A 106 9.92 -6.23 15.29
C THR A 106 11.08 -5.48 15.93
N LEU A 107 10.95 -4.17 16.08
CA LEU A 107 11.91 -3.35 16.84
C LEU A 107 11.99 -3.77 18.34
N ALA A 108 10.99 -4.47 18.84
CA ALA A 108 10.98 -5.06 20.19
C ALA A 108 11.45 -6.54 20.22
N GLY A 109 12.03 -7.02 19.12
CA GLY A 109 12.45 -8.42 18.94
C GLY A 109 11.33 -9.29 18.36
N LEU A 110 11.48 -10.61 18.50
CA LEU A 110 10.54 -11.60 18.00
C LEU A 110 9.27 -11.62 18.86
N GLN A 111 8.13 -11.37 18.27
CA GLN A 111 6.83 -11.28 18.94
C GLN A 111 5.80 -12.20 18.26
N PRO A 112 4.84 -12.80 18.99
CA PRO A 112 3.69 -13.45 18.38
C PRO A 112 2.94 -12.48 17.46
N LEU A 113 2.35 -12.97 16.36
CA LEU A 113 1.49 -12.15 15.54
C LEU A 113 0.31 -11.63 16.36
N GLN A 114 0.01 -10.36 16.15
CA GLN A 114 -1.18 -9.72 16.72
C GLN A 114 -2.24 -9.61 15.63
N GLY A 115 -3.14 -10.57 15.57
CA GLY A 115 -4.02 -10.81 14.43
C GLY A 115 -4.80 -9.59 13.93
N SER A 116 -5.11 -8.63 14.80
CA SER A 116 -5.84 -7.39 14.46
C SER A 116 -4.93 -6.25 13.94
N GLN A 117 -3.62 -6.38 14.06
CA GLN A 117 -2.70 -5.39 13.48
C GLN A 117 -2.65 -5.50 11.96
N PRO A 118 -2.45 -4.38 11.24
CA PRO A 118 -2.14 -4.41 9.83
C PRO A 118 -0.91 -5.27 9.53
N VAL A 119 -0.99 -6.05 8.45
CA VAL A 119 0.19 -6.73 7.93
C VAL A 119 1.10 -5.72 7.24
N VAL A 120 2.40 -5.83 7.49
CA VAL A 120 3.43 -4.95 6.92
C VAL A 120 4.63 -5.76 6.41
N HIS A 121 5.56 -5.07 5.76
CA HIS A 121 6.76 -5.66 5.16
C HIS A 121 6.45 -6.62 4.01
N LEU A 122 5.55 -6.17 3.14
CA LEU A 122 5.12 -6.88 1.94
C LEU A 122 5.69 -6.21 0.70
N SER A 123 6.04 -7.00 -0.29
CA SER A 123 6.30 -6.54 -1.65
C SER A 123 4.98 -6.19 -2.36
N TYR A 124 5.09 -5.47 -3.48
CA TYR A 124 3.95 -5.24 -4.37
C TYR A 124 3.33 -6.57 -4.86
N TYR A 125 4.17 -7.53 -5.22
CA TYR A 125 3.73 -8.84 -5.69
C TYR A 125 2.94 -9.61 -4.65
N GLU A 126 3.34 -9.59 -3.38
CA GLU A 126 2.60 -10.21 -2.28
C GLU A 126 1.28 -9.49 -2.03
N ALA A 127 1.27 -8.17 -2.11
CA ALA A 127 0.07 -7.36 -1.94
C ALA A 127 -0.96 -7.63 -3.06
N ASP A 128 -0.52 -7.69 -4.33
CA ASP A 128 -1.37 -8.00 -5.47
C ASP A 128 -1.90 -9.45 -5.43
N ALA A 129 -1.03 -10.40 -5.07
CA ALA A 129 -1.43 -11.81 -4.94
C ALA A 129 -2.49 -12.01 -3.84
N TYR A 130 -2.31 -11.35 -2.70
CA TYR A 130 -3.33 -11.35 -1.65
C TYR A 130 -4.64 -10.72 -2.13
N ALA A 131 -4.58 -9.58 -2.80
CA ALA A 131 -5.77 -8.90 -3.29
C ALA A 131 -6.58 -9.79 -4.25
N ARG A 132 -5.91 -10.50 -5.17
CA ARG A 132 -6.55 -11.50 -6.07
C ARG A 132 -7.16 -12.66 -5.30
N TRP A 133 -6.44 -13.20 -4.30
CA TRP A 133 -6.94 -14.26 -3.44
C TRP A 133 -8.22 -13.84 -2.70
N ALA A 134 -8.29 -12.59 -2.27
CA ALA A 134 -9.45 -12.01 -1.61
C ALA A 134 -10.58 -11.58 -2.58
N GLY A 135 -10.49 -11.90 -3.88
CA GLY A 135 -11.48 -11.50 -4.89
C GLY A 135 -11.56 -9.98 -5.08
N SER A 136 -10.45 -9.29 -4.93
CA SER A 136 -10.34 -7.84 -4.94
C SER A 136 -9.08 -7.42 -5.73
N ARG A 137 -8.78 -6.12 -5.75
CA ARG A 137 -7.57 -5.57 -6.33
C ARG A 137 -6.93 -4.52 -5.39
N LEU A 138 -5.75 -4.06 -5.72
CA LEU A 138 -5.20 -2.85 -5.11
C LEU A 138 -5.88 -1.62 -5.72
N PRO A 139 -5.98 -0.49 -5.00
CA PRO A 139 -6.46 0.77 -5.57
C PRO A 139 -5.43 1.32 -6.57
N THR A 140 -5.88 2.14 -7.50
CA THR A 140 -5.00 3.08 -8.19
C THR A 140 -4.60 4.21 -7.23
N GLU A 141 -3.50 4.91 -7.53
CA GLU A 141 -3.12 6.08 -6.73
C GLU A 141 -4.17 7.19 -6.79
N ALA A 142 -4.87 7.32 -7.92
CA ALA A 142 -5.92 8.31 -8.08
C ALA A 142 -7.19 7.96 -7.29
N GLU A 143 -7.59 6.70 -7.24
CA GLU A 143 -8.68 6.23 -6.37
C GLU A 143 -8.37 6.45 -4.90
N TRP A 144 -7.13 6.15 -4.50
CA TRP A 144 -6.69 6.35 -3.12
C TRP A 144 -6.73 7.83 -2.73
N GLU A 145 -6.17 8.72 -3.58
CA GLU A 145 -6.15 10.17 -3.31
C GLU A 145 -7.55 10.76 -3.29
N HIS A 146 -8.40 10.36 -4.26
CA HIS A 146 -9.80 10.79 -4.30
C HIS A 146 -10.56 10.38 -3.04
N ALA A 147 -10.44 9.13 -2.61
CA ALA A 147 -11.10 8.66 -1.40
C ALA A 147 -10.58 9.37 -0.13
N ALA A 148 -9.26 9.56 -0.04
CA ALA A 148 -8.63 10.20 1.10
C ALA A 148 -8.89 11.72 1.18
N ALA A 149 -9.26 12.35 0.05
CA ALA A 149 -9.65 13.75 0.01
C ALA A 149 -11.09 14.00 0.49
N GLN A 150 -11.90 12.95 0.57
CA GLN A 150 -13.27 13.08 1.05
C GLN A 150 -13.30 12.88 2.56
N ASP A 151 -14.01 13.76 3.25
CA ASP A 151 -14.23 13.66 4.70
C ASP A 151 -15.29 12.57 4.97
N THR A 152 -14.98 11.35 4.53
CA THR A 152 -15.84 10.19 4.70
C THR A 152 -15.38 9.41 5.92
N ASP A 153 -16.02 9.62 7.04
CA ASP A 153 -16.05 8.64 8.12
C ASP A 153 -16.69 7.38 7.53
N PRO A 154 -15.99 6.31 7.28
CA PRO A 154 -15.22 5.46 8.14
C PRO A 154 -13.99 4.80 7.47
N VAL A 155 -13.33 5.41 6.51
CA VAL A 155 -12.06 4.88 5.97
C VAL A 155 -10.95 5.24 6.95
N VAL A 156 -10.50 4.27 7.74
CA VAL A 156 -9.47 4.48 8.76
C VAL A 156 -8.09 4.00 8.29
N GLN A 157 -7.04 4.40 9.00
CA GLN A 157 -5.66 3.98 8.71
C GLN A 157 -5.14 4.44 7.33
N LEU A 158 -5.61 5.57 6.85
CA LEU A 158 -5.07 6.17 5.62
C LEU A 158 -3.64 6.66 5.83
N PHE A 159 -3.37 7.22 7.01
CA PHE A 159 -2.06 7.78 7.38
C PHE A 159 -1.55 7.21 8.69
N GLY A 160 -0.23 7.29 8.92
CA GLY A 160 0.42 6.99 10.19
C GLY A 160 0.54 5.51 10.56
N VAL A 161 0.16 4.59 9.69
CA VAL A 161 0.19 3.14 9.97
C VAL A 161 1.15 2.40 9.03
N ALA A 162 0.81 2.31 7.76
CA ALA A 162 1.63 1.69 6.74
C ALA A 162 1.44 2.40 5.40
N TRP A 163 2.50 2.51 4.63
CA TRP A 163 2.43 2.87 3.22
C TRP A 163 1.61 1.83 2.46
N GLN A 164 0.67 2.27 1.65
CA GLN A 164 -0.27 1.40 0.97
C GLN A 164 0.12 1.24 -0.49
N TRP A 165 0.41 0.00 -0.90
CA TRP A 165 0.66 -0.30 -2.30
C TRP A 165 -0.54 0.05 -3.17
N THR A 166 -0.29 0.71 -4.28
CA THR A 166 -1.28 0.92 -5.33
C THR A 166 -0.91 0.14 -6.57
N GLN A 167 -1.87 -0.14 -7.45
CA GLN A 167 -1.57 -0.78 -8.73
C GLN A 167 -0.96 0.17 -9.77
N SER A 168 -0.77 1.45 -9.41
CA SER A 168 -0.23 2.46 -10.32
C SER A 168 1.29 2.35 -10.44
N SER A 169 1.77 2.23 -11.68
CA SER A 169 3.19 2.39 -11.97
C SER A 169 3.64 3.80 -11.63
N TYR A 170 4.85 3.93 -11.09
CA TYR A 170 5.43 5.25 -10.84
C TYR A 170 5.86 5.89 -12.14
N ALA A 171 4.99 6.71 -12.69
CA ALA A 171 5.16 7.44 -13.93
C ALA A 171 4.97 8.95 -13.70
N PRO A 172 5.51 9.82 -14.59
CA PRO A 172 5.26 11.25 -14.49
C PRO A 172 3.78 11.57 -14.67
N TYR A 173 3.29 12.52 -13.90
CA TYR A 173 1.96 13.09 -14.15
C TYR A 173 1.92 13.87 -15.46
N PRO A 174 0.78 13.99 -16.11
CA PRO A 174 0.64 14.80 -17.32
C PRO A 174 1.18 16.22 -17.12
N GLY A 175 2.12 16.62 -17.97
CA GLY A 175 2.78 17.94 -17.86
C GLY A 175 3.92 18.00 -16.83
N PHE A 176 4.29 16.92 -16.17
CA PHE A 176 5.44 16.88 -15.28
C PHE A 176 6.72 17.35 -15.98
N ARG A 177 7.50 18.15 -15.27
CA ARG A 177 8.83 18.57 -15.66
C ARG A 177 9.75 18.41 -14.47
N VAL A 178 10.89 17.80 -14.72
CA VAL A 178 11.94 17.66 -13.69
C VAL A 178 12.36 19.07 -13.25
N ALA A 179 12.36 19.30 -11.93
CA ALA A 179 12.84 20.57 -11.39
C ALA A 179 14.35 20.74 -11.70
N GLU A 180 14.77 21.98 -11.89
CA GLU A 180 16.19 22.28 -12.10
C GLU A 180 17.01 22.01 -10.82
N GLY A 181 18.22 21.49 -10.98
CA GLY A 181 19.15 21.22 -9.89
C GLY A 181 19.04 19.82 -9.29
N ALA A 182 19.76 19.59 -8.20
CA ALA A 182 19.94 18.27 -7.58
C ALA A 182 18.62 17.62 -7.08
N VAL A 183 17.63 18.43 -6.69
CA VAL A 183 16.34 17.93 -6.19
C VAL A 183 15.53 17.27 -7.29
N GLY A 184 15.53 17.84 -8.50
CA GLY A 184 14.79 17.30 -9.64
C GLY A 184 15.42 16.02 -10.21
N GLU A 185 16.73 15.83 -10.01
CA GLU A 185 17.40 14.60 -10.45
C GLU A 185 16.92 13.35 -9.71
N TYR A 186 16.41 13.48 -8.50
CA TYR A 186 16.05 12.32 -7.67
C TYR A 186 14.77 11.64 -8.18
N ASN A 187 13.65 12.35 -8.23
CA ASN A 187 12.36 11.73 -8.53
C ASN A 187 12.22 11.25 -9.98
N GLY A 188 12.61 12.09 -10.96
CA GLY A 188 12.46 11.78 -12.38
C GLY A 188 13.23 10.54 -12.83
N LYS A 189 14.42 10.31 -12.28
CA LYS A 189 15.25 9.13 -12.61
C LYS A 189 14.65 7.80 -12.15
N PHE A 190 13.77 7.83 -11.14
CA PHE A 190 13.16 6.63 -10.57
C PHE A 190 11.79 6.29 -11.16
N MET A 191 11.29 7.07 -12.13
CA MET A 191 10.01 6.80 -12.81
C MET A 191 10.14 5.66 -13.83
N VAL A 192 10.64 4.52 -13.35
CA VAL A 192 10.83 3.29 -14.15
C VAL A 192 10.79 2.07 -13.21
N ASN A 193 10.01 1.05 -13.59
CA ASN A 193 9.93 -0.24 -12.89
C ASN A 193 9.65 -0.13 -11.37
N GLN A 194 8.90 0.87 -10.96
CA GLN A 194 8.48 1.08 -9.58
C GLN A 194 6.97 1.29 -9.52
N TYR A 195 6.42 1.05 -8.33
CA TYR A 195 5.00 1.24 -8.05
C TYR A 195 4.81 2.31 -6.98
N VAL A 196 3.70 3.04 -7.09
CA VAL A 196 3.35 4.10 -6.16
C VAL A 196 2.78 3.51 -4.87
N LEU A 197 3.19 4.09 -3.75
CA LEU A 197 2.59 3.88 -2.44
C LEU A 197 2.00 5.20 -1.95
N ARG A 198 0.86 5.09 -1.26
CA ARG A 198 0.14 6.27 -0.76
C ARG A 198 -0.04 6.17 0.76
N GLY A 199 -0.32 7.31 1.38
CA GLY A 199 -0.51 7.45 2.81
C GLY A 199 0.77 7.81 3.55
N SER A 200 1.02 7.15 4.65
CA SER A 200 2.25 7.25 5.44
C SER A 200 2.38 6.06 6.38
N SER A 201 3.57 5.81 6.89
CA SER A 201 3.80 4.75 7.88
C SER A 201 3.97 5.31 9.28
N CYS A 202 3.96 4.42 10.27
CA CYS A 202 4.27 4.75 11.66
C CYS A 202 5.67 5.35 11.86
N ALA A 203 6.58 5.18 10.89
CA ALA A 203 7.92 5.76 10.90
C ALA A 203 8.01 7.12 10.20
N THR A 204 6.91 7.59 9.60
CA THR A 204 6.86 8.91 8.96
C THR A 204 6.80 10.00 10.03
N PRO A 205 7.69 11.00 10.01
CA PRO A 205 7.66 12.09 10.99
C PRO A 205 6.32 12.83 10.96
N PRO A 206 5.79 13.25 12.13
CA PRO A 206 4.57 14.05 12.20
C PRO A 206 4.64 15.30 11.34
N GLY A 207 3.59 15.59 10.58
CA GLY A 207 3.49 16.74 9.68
C GLY A 207 4.19 16.54 8.33
N HIS A 208 4.76 15.35 8.08
CA HIS A 208 5.35 15.03 6.77
C HIS A 208 4.36 14.30 5.86
N GLU A 209 3.32 13.71 6.41
CA GLU A 209 2.23 13.10 5.66
C GLU A 209 1.42 14.15 4.89
N ARG A 210 1.12 13.84 3.64
CA ARG A 210 0.29 14.67 2.75
C ARG A 210 -0.60 13.80 1.89
N LEU A 211 -1.76 14.32 1.57
CA LEU A 211 -2.71 13.67 0.67
C LEU A 211 -2.07 13.31 -0.68
N THR A 212 -1.23 14.18 -1.21
CA THR A 212 -0.63 14.09 -2.54
C THR A 212 0.72 13.36 -2.56
N TYR A 213 1.27 12.99 -1.39
CA TYR A 213 2.57 12.32 -1.31
C TYR A 213 2.59 11.04 -2.14
N ARG A 214 3.56 10.97 -3.05
CA ARG A 214 3.82 9.80 -3.90
C ARG A 214 5.13 9.15 -3.46
N ASN A 215 5.05 8.16 -2.58
CA ASN A 215 6.17 7.29 -2.28
C ASN A 215 6.25 6.19 -3.36
N PHE A 216 7.43 5.64 -3.58
CA PHE A 216 7.64 4.68 -4.66
C PHE A 216 8.77 3.70 -4.34
N PHE A 217 8.58 2.44 -4.73
CA PHE A 217 9.58 1.38 -4.58
C PHE A 217 9.49 0.38 -5.72
N PRO A 218 10.61 -0.35 -6.00
CA PRO A 218 10.57 -1.54 -6.85
C PRO A 218 9.56 -2.55 -6.32
N ALA A 219 8.93 -3.30 -7.21
CA ALA A 219 7.89 -4.27 -6.87
C ALA A 219 8.35 -5.36 -5.88
N THR A 220 9.65 -5.61 -5.79
CA THR A 220 10.26 -6.58 -4.86
C THR A 220 10.60 -6.04 -3.48
N ALA A 221 10.48 -4.73 -3.25
CA ALA A 221 10.83 -4.11 -1.96
C ALA A 221 9.88 -4.56 -0.83
N ARG A 222 10.44 -5.13 0.25
CA ARG A 222 9.67 -5.69 1.39
C ARG A 222 10.07 -5.09 2.74
N TRP A 223 11.14 -4.33 2.80
CA TRP A 223 11.75 -3.86 4.05
C TRP A 223 11.06 -2.65 4.68
N GLN A 224 10.23 -1.96 3.92
CA GLN A 224 9.43 -0.82 4.38
C GLN A 224 8.20 -1.27 5.17
N PHE A 225 7.61 -0.35 5.96
CA PHE A 225 6.28 -0.54 6.54
C PHE A 225 5.21 -0.37 5.45
N THR A 226 5.16 -1.34 4.55
CA THR A 226 4.26 -1.37 3.39
C THR A 226 3.15 -2.37 3.64
N GLY A 227 1.91 -1.96 3.47
CA GLY A 227 0.71 -2.75 3.73
C GLY A 227 -0.26 -2.74 2.56
N ILE A 228 -1.45 -3.29 2.80
CA ILE A 228 -2.49 -3.51 1.79
C ILE A 228 -3.78 -2.82 2.19
N ARG A 229 -4.31 -2.00 1.28
CA ARG A 229 -5.71 -1.61 1.24
C ARG A 229 -6.35 -2.20 0.00
N LEU A 230 -7.50 -2.82 0.14
CA LEU A 230 -8.21 -3.41 -0.97
C LEU A 230 -9.13 -2.41 -1.66
N ALA A 231 -9.34 -2.61 -2.96
CA ALA A 231 -10.34 -1.94 -3.77
C ALA A 231 -11.16 -2.94 -4.60
N ARG A 232 -12.32 -2.51 -5.08
CA ARG A 232 -13.20 -3.27 -5.98
C ARG A 232 -13.77 -2.36 -7.04
N ASP A 233 -13.99 -2.91 -8.24
CA ASP A 233 -14.81 -2.26 -9.24
C ASP A 233 -16.28 -2.37 -8.84
N LEU A 234 -17.02 -1.30 -9.09
CA LEU A 234 -18.48 -1.29 -9.02
C LEU A 234 -18.96 -1.31 -10.46
N GLY A 235 -19.55 -2.41 -10.86
CA GLY A 235 -20.05 -2.65 -12.22
C GLY A 235 -21.19 -1.72 -12.64
#